data_7570b12678c1e7c995581bbe9f7641ac
#
_entry.id   7570b12678c1e7c995581bbe9f7641ac
#
_cell.length_a   1.000
_cell.length_b   1.000
_cell.length_c   1.000
_cell.angle_alpha   90.00
_cell.angle_beta   90.00
_cell.angle_gamma   90.00
#
_symmetry.space_group_name_H-M   'P 1'
#
loop_
_entity.id
_entity.type
_entity.pdbx_description
1 polymer ?
#
loop_
_entity_poly.entity_id
_entity_poly.type
_entity_poly.pdbx_seq_one_letter_code
_entity_poly.pdbx_strand_id
1 'polypeptide(L)'
;MTRARATSFLRRRLLQSTLAWPWLARTAAGAPGYPRLMQGPMVGAVTPDAITIWGRVAGAQQVAVEYSTRPDLSNARTTAPVTARADEDFTVRVRLDGLAPATRYWYRVRVDGQVDRYRQTPFATRTAPVAREAFRVVFGSCSRVQVDPVQPIFEAVRRAEPDLFLWLGDHVYGDTLEPTVLAEEYRRQRNVPAVEALLATVPQLAIWDDHDFGINNSDRTNPMREGSLRVFRQYWANPAFGTDGVPGVFFRYAYGGVDFFFLDGRYYRDPNAGPDGPGKTMLGAAQKQWFKQALGASEAPLKVVVSGSGWSTGDGPQGDTWSAFLHERNELFDFVRDQRIGGVVLLSGDTHAGELNCIPWSERGGYDFYDLVSSPLAQLPTATWMDLRPELRVRPVYARGTNFGVLDVEWAPEPAITFTLRDVRGDAVWASLRLTATELVNGRSTWRAKTQPPVA
;
A
#
# COMPACT_ATOMS: atom_id res chain seq x y z
N MET A 1 88.46 -4.81 11.54
CA MET A 1 88.75 -3.60 10.77
C MET A 1 87.41 -2.98 10.42
N THR A 2 86.94 -1.86 10.73
CA THR A 2 87.43 -0.62 11.25
C THR A 2 86.20 0.24 11.61
N ARG A 3 86.21 0.79 12.82
CA ARG A 3 85.75 2.09 13.28
C ARG A 3 84.30 2.52 13.13
N ALA A 4 83.71 2.69 14.30
CA ALA A 4 82.65 3.57 14.72
C ALA A 4 82.91 5.06 14.45
N ARG A 5 81.84 5.85 14.29
CA ARG A 5 81.77 7.24 14.69
C ARG A 5 80.42 7.58 15.28
N ALA A 6 80.47 8.02 16.51
CA ALA A 6 79.35 8.63 17.21
C ALA A 6 79.15 10.09 16.78
N THR A 7 77.91 10.54 16.72
CA THR A 7 77.57 11.96 16.72
C THR A 7 76.42 12.26 17.69
N SER A 8 76.66 13.26 18.48
CA SER A 8 76.06 13.72 19.68
C SER A 8 74.59 14.16 19.58
N PHE A 9 73.83 13.89 20.64
CA PHE A 9 72.51 14.43 20.92
C PHE A 9 72.55 15.88 21.35
N LEU A 10 71.84 16.75 20.63
CA LEU A 10 71.38 18.03 21.16
C LEU A 10 69.94 17.91 21.65
N ARG A 11 69.77 17.95 22.94
CA ARG A 11 68.44 18.06 23.59
C ARG A 11 67.95 19.52 23.39
N ARG A 12 66.89 19.68 22.61
CA ARG A 12 66.04 20.91 22.63
C ARG A 12 64.86 20.59 23.54
N ARG A 13 64.74 21.28 24.66
CA ARG A 13 63.55 21.41 25.45
C ARG A 13 62.54 22.26 24.69
N LEU A 14 61.42 21.68 24.27
CA LEU A 14 60.24 22.38 23.84
C LEU A 14 59.32 22.60 25.06
N LEU A 15 59.16 23.86 25.42
CA LEU A 15 58.15 24.34 26.35
C LEU A 15 56.75 23.98 25.80
N GLN A 16 56.02 23.14 26.52
CA GLN A 16 54.59 22.94 26.27
C GLN A 16 53.80 24.10 26.88
N SER A 17 53.40 25.05 26.05
CA SER A 17 52.34 25.97 26.38
C SER A 17 51.01 25.33 26.10
N THR A 18 50.31 24.85 27.11
CA THR A 18 48.93 24.41 27.08
C THR A 18 48.02 25.64 26.93
N LEU A 19 47.72 25.98 25.71
CA LEU A 19 46.58 26.83 25.42
C LEU A 19 45.32 25.95 25.50
N ALA A 20 44.61 26.03 26.63
CA ALA A 20 43.27 25.52 26.79
C ALA A 20 42.34 26.36 25.89
N TRP A 21 42.01 25.83 24.71
CA TRP A 21 40.92 26.35 23.93
C TRP A 21 39.61 25.91 24.61
N PRO A 22 38.73 26.85 24.96
CA PRO A 22 37.40 26.46 25.45
C PRO A 22 36.70 25.76 24.28
N TRP A 23 36.43 24.48 24.47
CA TRP A 23 35.45 23.76 23.64
C TRP A 23 34.09 24.39 23.92
N LEU A 24 33.72 25.41 23.14
CA LEU A 24 32.34 25.78 22.95
C LEU A 24 31.67 24.56 22.34
N ALA A 25 30.92 23.83 23.13
CA ALA A 25 29.94 22.88 22.67
C ALA A 25 28.94 23.70 21.81
N ARG A 26 29.26 23.90 20.53
CA ARG A 26 28.28 24.20 19.53
C ARG A 26 27.36 22.97 19.54
N THR A 27 26.19 23.09 20.17
CA THR A 27 25.05 22.26 19.79
C THR A 27 25.04 22.32 18.28
N ALA A 28 25.27 21.16 17.63
CA ALA A 28 25.17 21.03 16.20
C ALA A 28 23.70 21.27 15.84
N ALA A 29 23.33 22.53 15.68
CA ALA A 29 22.26 22.88 14.78
C ALA A 29 22.73 22.32 13.43
N GLY A 30 22.16 21.19 13.01
CA GLY A 30 22.48 20.56 11.75
C GLY A 30 22.47 21.67 10.70
N ALA A 31 23.44 21.62 9.79
CA ALA A 31 23.44 22.56 8.65
C ALA A 31 22.03 22.63 8.09
N PRO A 32 21.47 23.83 7.82
CA PRO A 32 20.13 23.93 7.29
C PRO A 32 20.05 23.05 6.05
N GLY A 33 19.24 21.96 6.16
CA GLY A 33 19.04 21.03 5.06
C GLY A 33 18.51 21.81 3.85
N TYR A 34 18.74 21.28 2.69
CA TYR A 34 18.23 21.89 1.47
C TYR A 34 16.70 22.00 1.52
N PRO A 35 16.05 23.13 1.21
CA PRO A 35 14.63 23.35 1.43
C PRO A 35 13.77 22.63 0.38
N ARG A 36 13.84 21.32 0.36
CA ARG A 36 13.05 20.46 -0.54
C ARG A 36 12.68 19.13 0.10
N LEU A 37 11.67 18.48 -0.44
CA LEU A 37 11.41 17.08 -0.17
C LEU A 37 12.48 16.19 -0.83
N MET A 38 12.98 15.23 -0.08
CA MET A 38 13.83 14.16 -0.60
C MET A 38 12.97 13.09 -1.29
N GLN A 39 11.83 12.72 -0.71
CA GLN A 39 10.79 11.85 -1.28
C GLN A 39 9.40 12.48 -1.07
N GLY A 40 8.49 12.20 -1.99
CA GLY A 40 7.13 12.74 -1.99
C GLY A 40 7.01 14.04 -2.80
N PRO A 41 5.89 14.78 -2.73
CA PRO A 41 4.79 14.52 -1.81
C PRO A 41 4.00 13.27 -2.17
N MET A 42 3.32 12.69 -1.20
CA MET A 42 2.34 11.63 -1.40
C MET A 42 1.01 12.04 -0.75
N VAL A 43 -0.07 11.94 -1.51
CA VAL A 43 -1.42 12.05 -0.97
C VAL A 43 -1.75 10.75 -0.25
N GLY A 44 -1.95 10.80 1.06
CA GLY A 44 -2.41 9.66 1.86
C GLY A 44 -3.93 9.54 1.86
N ALA A 45 -4.48 9.04 2.96
CA ALA A 45 -5.93 8.94 3.13
C ALA A 45 -6.59 10.31 3.02
N VAL A 46 -7.72 10.35 2.30
CA VAL A 46 -8.60 11.50 2.20
C VAL A 46 -9.93 11.20 2.87
N THR A 47 -10.51 12.22 3.50
CA THR A 47 -11.87 12.20 4.05
C THR A 47 -12.69 13.30 3.37
N PRO A 48 -14.02 13.39 3.60
CA PRO A 48 -14.81 14.51 3.07
C PRO A 48 -14.32 15.88 3.52
N ASP A 49 -13.63 15.97 4.64
CA ASP A 49 -13.21 17.22 5.29
C ASP A 49 -11.70 17.37 5.46
N ALA A 50 -10.89 16.37 5.02
CA ALA A 50 -9.45 16.43 5.21
C ALA A 50 -8.66 15.67 4.13
N ILE A 51 -7.39 16.10 3.96
CA ILE A 51 -6.37 15.45 3.13
C ILE A 51 -5.08 15.34 3.94
N THR A 52 -4.42 14.19 3.90
CA THR A 52 -3.08 14.01 4.50
C THR A 52 -2.01 14.04 3.41
N ILE A 53 -1.03 14.91 3.55
CA ILE A 53 0.14 14.96 2.64
C ILE A 53 1.36 14.44 3.40
N TRP A 54 1.97 13.41 2.85
CA TRP A 54 3.21 12.82 3.35
C TRP A 54 4.41 13.36 2.55
N GLY A 55 5.55 13.48 3.22
CA GLY A 55 6.82 13.76 2.60
C GLY A 55 7.99 13.43 3.52
N ARG A 56 9.21 13.36 2.95
CA ARG A 56 10.46 13.15 3.66
C ARG A 56 11.45 14.25 3.32
N VAL A 57 12.14 14.77 4.31
CA VAL A 57 13.15 15.82 4.17
C VAL A 57 14.54 15.32 4.58
N ALA A 58 15.58 16.14 4.39
CA ALA A 58 16.97 15.74 4.63
C ALA A 58 17.39 15.78 6.11
N GLY A 59 16.61 16.41 6.98
CA GLY A 59 16.97 16.63 8.39
C GLY A 59 15.81 17.17 9.21
N ALA A 60 16.08 17.71 10.37
CA ALA A 60 15.08 18.28 11.29
C ALA A 60 14.55 19.64 10.74
N GLN A 61 13.85 19.59 9.60
CA GLN A 61 13.27 20.73 8.90
C GLN A 61 11.77 20.85 9.19
N GLN A 62 11.23 22.05 9.01
CA GLN A 62 9.80 22.31 9.13
C GLN A 62 9.12 22.17 7.76
N VAL A 63 8.05 21.40 7.72
CA VAL A 63 7.27 21.16 6.50
C VAL A 63 5.84 21.67 6.70
N ALA A 64 5.37 22.48 5.77
CA ALA A 64 3.99 22.95 5.68
C ALA A 64 3.44 22.74 4.28
N VAL A 65 2.12 22.75 4.15
CA VAL A 65 1.43 22.67 2.85
C VAL A 65 0.62 23.93 2.63
N GLU A 66 0.84 24.56 1.49
CA GLU A 66 0.05 25.67 0.97
C GLU A 66 -0.95 25.13 -0.05
N TYR A 67 -2.24 25.46 0.10
CA TYR A 67 -3.32 24.88 -0.70
C TYR A 67 -4.46 25.85 -0.97
N SER A 68 -5.15 25.64 -2.08
CA SER A 68 -6.28 26.44 -2.55
C SER A 68 -7.23 25.61 -3.40
N THR A 69 -8.46 26.08 -3.56
CA THR A 69 -9.39 25.57 -4.57
C THR A 69 -9.14 26.16 -5.97
N ARG A 70 -8.09 26.96 -6.14
CA ARG A 70 -7.70 27.59 -7.41
C ARG A 70 -6.34 27.08 -7.88
N PRO A 71 -6.18 26.78 -9.17
CA PRO A 71 -4.94 26.24 -9.72
C PRO A 71 -3.73 27.20 -9.62
N ASP A 72 -3.96 28.50 -9.58
CA ASP A 72 -2.94 29.54 -9.40
C ASP A 72 -2.54 29.76 -7.94
N LEU A 73 -3.12 28.99 -7.02
CA LEU A 73 -2.98 29.15 -5.57
C LEU A 73 -3.36 30.55 -5.04
N SER A 74 -4.22 31.30 -5.78
CA SER A 74 -4.76 32.55 -5.24
C SER A 74 -5.64 32.25 -4.01
N ASN A 75 -5.58 33.12 -2.99
CA ASN A 75 -6.23 32.96 -1.68
C ASN A 75 -5.82 31.65 -0.97
N ALA A 76 -4.58 31.19 -1.16
CA ALA A 76 -4.11 29.96 -0.54
C ALA A 76 -4.09 30.08 0.99
N ARG A 77 -4.45 28.96 1.63
CA ARG A 77 -4.21 28.72 3.06
C ARG A 77 -2.92 27.96 3.22
N THR A 78 -2.24 28.14 4.36
CA THR A 78 -1.03 27.36 4.70
C THR A 78 -1.27 26.70 6.04
N THR A 79 -0.91 25.41 6.14
CA THR A 79 -1.00 24.67 7.41
C THR A 79 0.02 25.17 8.43
N ALA A 80 -0.19 24.85 9.71
CA ALA A 80 0.90 24.90 10.67
C ALA A 80 2.05 23.99 10.22
N PRO A 81 3.32 24.38 10.45
CA PRO A 81 4.46 23.55 10.09
C PRO A 81 4.60 22.35 11.02
N VAL A 82 4.99 21.20 10.46
CA VAL A 82 5.36 19.97 11.18
C VAL A 82 6.87 19.81 11.12
N THR A 83 7.51 19.60 12.26
CA THR A 83 8.96 19.38 12.34
C THR A 83 9.28 17.91 12.10
N ALA A 84 10.11 17.63 11.10
CA ALA A 84 10.61 16.30 10.81
C ALA A 84 11.59 15.81 11.89
N ARG A 85 11.53 14.54 12.26
CA ARG A 85 12.29 13.96 13.37
C ARG A 85 13.16 12.80 12.88
N ALA A 86 14.34 12.65 13.49
CA ALA A 86 15.28 11.59 13.11
C ALA A 86 14.75 10.18 13.45
N ASP A 87 14.02 10.02 14.55
CA ASP A 87 13.39 8.75 14.94
C ASP A 87 12.24 8.33 14.00
N GLU A 88 11.75 9.25 13.16
CA GLU A 88 10.77 9.02 12.09
C GLU A 88 11.42 9.04 10.69
N ASP A 89 12.72 8.82 10.58
CA ASP A 89 13.50 8.93 9.32
C ASP A 89 13.23 10.25 8.56
N PHE A 90 12.99 11.33 9.29
CA PHE A 90 12.65 12.64 8.75
C PHE A 90 11.41 12.67 7.85
N THR A 91 10.53 11.70 7.98
CA THR A 91 9.20 11.72 7.35
C THR A 91 8.24 12.62 8.12
N VAL A 92 7.28 13.18 7.42
CA VAL A 92 6.20 13.99 8.01
C VAL A 92 4.87 13.65 7.38
N ARG A 93 3.80 13.85 8.15
CA ARG A 93 2.42 13.86 7.67
C ARG A 93 1.81 15.20 8.02
N VAL A 94 1.43 15.97 7.01
CA VAL A 94 0.80 17.27 7.17
C VAL A 94 -0.67 17.11 6.82
N ARG A 95 -1.54 17.34 7.79
CA ARG A 95 -2.99 17.22 7.60
C ARG A 95 -3.58 18.58 7.24
N LEU A 96 -4.41 18.59 6.20
CA LEU A 96 -5.24 19.69 5.77
C LEU A 96 -6.65 19.40 6.28
N ASP A 97 -7.16 20.23 7.17
CA ASP A 97 -8.48 20.07 7.81
C ASP A 97 -9.47 21.17 7.41
N GLY A 98 -10.76 20.92 7.64
CA GLY A 98 -11.84 21.87 7.38
C GLY A 98 -12.00 22.15 5.88
N LEU A 99 -11.88 21.09 5.08
CA LEU A 99 -12.03 21.12 3.64
C LEU A 99 -13.50 20.86 3.26
N ALA A 100 -13.89 21.29 2.06
CA ALA A 100 -15.20 20.96 1.50
C ALA A 100 -15.15 19.55 0.88
N PRO A 101 -16.23 18.76 0.97
CA PRO A 101 -16.29 17.42 0.39
C PRO A 101 -16.33 17.47 -1.14
N ALA A 102 -15.91 16.37 -1.78
CA ALA A 102 -15.92 16.20 -3.22
C ALA A 102 -15.26 17.36 -3.99
N THR A 103 -14.29 18.02 -3.36
CA THR A 103 -13.69 19.27 -3.85
C THR A 103 -12.24 19.07 -4.23
N ARG A 104 -11.85 19.57 -5.41
CA ARG A 104 -10.46 19.57 -5.87
C ARG A 104 -9.68 20.67 -5.20
N TYR A 105 -8.51 20.32 -4.66
CA TYR A 105 -7.54 21.23 -4.06
C TYR A 105 -6.23 21.14 -4.81
N TRP A 106 -5.64 22.32 -5.11
CA TRP A 106 -4.27 22.44 -5.59
C TRP A 106 -3.37 22.76 -4.41
N TYR A 107 -2.18 22.16 -4.38
CA TYR A 107 -1.27 22.32 -3.27
C TYR A 107 0.18 22.32 -3.69
N ARG A 108 1.03 22.89 -2.84
CA ARG A 108 2.50 22.80 -2.91
C ARG A 108 3.08 22.67 -1.51
N VAL A 109 4.28 22.09 -1.42
CA VAL A 109 4.97 21.91 -0.15
C VAL A 109 5.94 23.04 0.09
N ARG A 110 6.04 23.49 1.34
CA ARG A 110 7.02 24.44 1.83
C ARG A 110 7.92 23.73 2.84
N VAL A 111 9.23 23.88 2.67
CA VAL A 111 10.25 23.38 3.60
C VAL A 111 11.01 24.55 4.15
N ASP A 112 11.08 24.69 5.48
CA ASP A 112 11.64 25.85 6.20
C ASP A 112 11.09 27.19 5.66
N GLY A 113 9.79 27.24 5.39
CA GLY A 113 9.08 28.40 4.87
C GLY A 113 9.29 28.66 3.37
N GLN A 114 10.13 27.91 2.68
CA GLN A 114 10.43 28.07 1.25
C GLN A 114 9.66 27.07 0.40
N VAL A 115 9.19 27.49 -0.77
CA VAL A 115 8.57 26.57 -1.74
C VAL A 115 9.64 25.65 -2.33
N ASP A 116 9.34 24.34 -2.36
CA ASP A 116 10.18 23.38 -3.08
C ASP A 116 10.13 23.66 -4.59
N ARG A 117 11.20 24.22 -5.13
CA ARG A 117 11.31 24.66 -6.53
C ARG A 117 11.75 23.52 -7.48
N TYR A 118 12.08 22.36 -6.94
CA TYR A 118 12.55 21.20 -7.74
C TYR A 118 11.40 20.39 -8.30
N ARG A 119 10.20 20.62 -7.80
CA ARG A 119 8.99 19.93 -8.24
C ARG A 119 8.10 20.85 -9.04
N GLN A 120 7.51 20.31 -10.10
CA GLN A 120 6.49 21.04 -10.85
C GLN A 120 5.22 21.16 -10.01
N THR A 121 4.96 22.32 -9.47
CA THR A 121 3.82 22.63 -8.60
C THR A 121 2.90 23.66 -9.28
N PRO A 122 1.60 23.73 -8.88
CA PRO A 122 0.95 22.96 -7.84
C PRO A 122 0.51 21.56 -8.29
N PHE A 123 0.46 20.63 -7.35
CA PHE A 123 -0.22 19.35 -7.52
C PHE A 123 -1.71 19.51 -7.25
N ALA A 124 -2.53 18.58 -7.73
CA ALA A 124 -3.97 18.57 -7.46
C ALA A 124 -4.44 17.22 -6.94
N THR A 125 -5.32 17.24 -5.96
CA THR A 125 -6.01 16.06 -5.45
C THR A 125 -7.43 16.44 -5.03
N ARG A 126 -8.25 15.48 -4.58
CA ARG A 126 -9.66 15.69 -4.26
C ARG A 126 -10.00 15.09 -2.90
N THR A 127 -10.85 15.78 -2.12
CA THR A 127 -11.47 15.23 -0.91
C THR A 127 -12.50 14.15 -1.28
N ALA A 128 -12.72 13.20 -0.38
CA ALA A 128 -13.74 12.18 -0.55
C ALA A 128 -15.16 12.79 -0.65
N PRO A 129 -16.08 12.18 -1.40
CA PRO A 129 -17.49 12.58 -1.38
C PRO A 129 -18.18 12.09 -0.10
N VAL A 130 -19.21 12.82 0.36
CA VAL A 130 -20.13 12.36 1.43
C VAL A 130 -21.20 11.44 0.86
N ALA A 131 -21.75 11.82 -0.30
CA ALA A 131 -22.80 11.05 -0.96
C ALA A 131 -22.19 9.90 -1.79
N ARG A 132 -23.05 8.97 -2.19
CA ARG A 132 -22.71 7.96 -3.20
C ARG A 132 -22.42 8.64 -4.51
N GLU A 133 -21.23 8.45 -5.03
CA GLU A 133 -20.76 9.01 -6.28
C GLU A 133 -20.02 7.92 -7.05
N ALA A 134 -20.13 7.90 -8.38
CA ALA A 134 -19.33 7.00 -9.22
C ALA A 134 -17.85 7.39 -9.10
N PHE A 135 -16.97 6.40 -8.97
CA PHE A 135 -15.54 6.62 -8.82
C PHE A 135 -14.74 5.42 -9.32
N ARG A 136 -13.46 5.64 -9.53
CA ARG A 136 -12.51 4.63 -10.01
C ARG A 136 -11.46 4.34 -8.98
N VAL A 137 -11.27 3.06 -8.69
CA VAL A 137 -10.15 2.54 -7.90
C VAL A 137 -9.19 1.81 -8.83
N VAL A 138 -7.89 2.07 -8.68
CA VAL A 138 -6.86 1.26 -9.31
C VAL A 138 -6.06 0.56 -8.22
N PHE A 139 -5.65 -0.69 -8.48
CA PHE A 139 -4.93 -1.48 -7.50
C PHE A 139 -3.91 -2.41 -8.13
N GLY A 140 -2.95 -2.87 -7.33
CA GLY A 140 -1.96 -3.86 -7.70
C GLY A 140 -0.93 -4.10 -6.62
N SER A 141 -0.04 -5.05 -6.88
CA SER A 141 1.03 -5.50 -5.97
C SER A 141 2.34 -5.74 -6.71
N CYS A 142 3.38 -6.11 -5.98
CA CYS A 142 4.66 -6.58 -6.55
C CYS A 142 5.34 -5.55 -7.45
N SER A 143 5.87 -4.50 -6.80
CA SER A 143 6.59 -3.40 -7.45
C SER A 143 8.06 -3.40 -7.03
N ARG A 144 8.93 -4.02 -7.83
CA ARG A 144 10.35 -4.25 -7.53
C ARG A 144 11.25 -3.35 -8.35
N VAL A 145 11.77 -2.27 -7.75
CA VAL A 145 12.63 -1.29 -8.42
C VAL A 145 13.95 -1.88 -8.92
N GLN A 146 14.44 -2.97 -8.31
CA GLN A 146 15.65 -3.67 -8.73
C GLN A 146 15.46 -4.44 -10.06
N VAL A 147 14.23 -4.82 -10.39
CA VAL A 147 13.87 -5.51 -11.64
C VAL A 147 13.45 -4.52 -12.71
N ASP A 148 12.62 -3.56 -12.36
CA ASP A 148 12.17 -2.49 -13.26
C ASP A 148 12.38 -1.12 -12.59
N PRO A 149 13.51 -0.45 -12.85
CA PRO A 149 13.79 0.87 -12.28
C PRO A 149 13.00 2.01 -12.91
N VAL A 150 12.31 1.78 -14.03
CA VAL A 150 11.52 2.80 -14.77
C VAL A 150 10.04 2.73 -14.42
N GLN A 151 9.51 1.52 -14.30
CA GLN A 151 8.12 1.21 -13.92
C GLN A 151 7.07 1.95 -14.80
N PRO A 152 7.08 1.77 -16.12
CA PRO A 152 6.19 2.52 -17.03
C PRO A 152 4.70 2.22 -16.79
N ILE A 153 4.37 1.15 -16.08
CA ILE A 153 3.01 0.79 -15.69
C ILE A 153 2.30 1.94 -14.95
N PHE A 154 3.03 2.72 -14.12
CA PHE A 154 2.45 3.82 -13.36
C PHE A 154 2.02 5.01 -14.23
N GLU A 155 2.60 5.16 -15.42
CA GLU A 155 2.08 6.10 -16.42
C GLU A 155 0.74 5.63 -16.99
N ALA A 156 0.57 4.33 -17.22
CA ALA A 156 -0.73 3.77 -17.64
C ALA A 156 -1.78 3.87 -16.51
N VAL A 157 -1.38 3.63 -15.26
CA VAL A 157 -2.23 3.85 -14.09
C VAL A 157 -2.71 5.31 -14.01
N ARG A 158 -1.81 6.27 -14.18
CA ARG A 158 -2.19 7.71 -14.17
C ARG A 158 -3.16 8.07 -15.31
N ARG A 159 -2.94 7.52 -16.51
CA ARG A 159 -3.87 7.71 -17.65
C ARG A 159 -5.25 7.09 -17.42
N ALA A 160 -5.36 6.13 -16.50
CA ALA A 160 -6.66 5.58 -16.10
C ALA A 160 -7.45 6.52 -15.15
N GLU A 161 -6.86 7.65 -14.74
CA GLU A 161 -7.48 8.69 -13.90
C GLU A 161 -8.15 8.14 -12.62
N PRO A 162 -7.42 7.43 -11.73
CA PRO A 162 -7.99 6.87 -10.52
C PRO A 162 -8.34 7.95 -9.49
N ASP A 163 -9.45 7.75 -8.77
CA ASP A 163 -9.79 8.50 -7.55
C ASP A 163 -9.06 7.96 -6.32
N LEU A 164 -8.71 6.66 -6.32
CA LEU A 164 -7.93 5.98 -5.28
C LEU A 164 -6.95 5.00 -5.93
N PHE A 165 -5.78 4.83 -5.30
CA PHE A 165 -4.85 3.74 -5.61
C PHE A 165 -4.63 2.87 -4.38
N LEU A 166 -4.80 1.54 -4.53
CA LEU A 166 -4.63 0.57 -3.45
C LEU A 166 -3.39 -0.29 -3.73
N TRP A 167 -2.48 -0.29 -2.77
CA TRP A 167 -1.30 -1.14 -2.78
C TRP A 167 -1.59 -2.41 -1.98
N LEU A 168 -1.48 -3.55 -2.65
CA LEU A 168 -1.86 -4.86 -2.11
C LEU A 168 -0.65 -5.69 -1.64
N GLY A 169 0.37 -5.01 -1.12
CA GLY A 169 1.61 -5.62 -0.68
C GLY A 169 2.73 -5.57 -1.71
N ASP A 170 3.95 -5.91 -1.28
CA ASP A 170 5.16 -5.95 -2.09
C ASP A 170 5.44 -4.67 -2.87
N HIS A 171 5.19 -3.53 -2.22
CA HIS A 171 5.55 -2.24 -2.82
C HIS A 171 7.04 -1.99 -2.83
N VAL A 172 7.78 -2.74 -2.03
CA VAL A 172 9.24 -2.81 -1.99
C VAL A 172 9.67 -4.25 -1.73
N TYR A 173 10.83 -4.63 -2.20
CA TYR A 173 11.45 -5.92 -1.97
C TYR A 173 12.65 -5.70 -1.04
N GLY A 174 12.33 -5.57 0.25
CA GLY A 174 13.35 -5.43 1.28
C GLY A 174 14.11 -6.71 1.53
N ASP A 175 13.40 -7.83 1.57
CA ASP A 175 13.95 -9.18 1.79
C ASP A 175 15.00 -9.20 2.92
N THR A 176 14.70 -8.50 4.03
CA THR A 176 15.67 -8.15 5.06
C THR A 176 15.10 -8.33 6.46
N LEU A 177 15.99 -8.50 7.43
CA LEU A 177 15.70 -8.43 8.86
C LEU A 177 16.24 -7.13 9.50
N GLU A 178 16.63 -6.14 8.67
CA GLU A 178 17.19 -4.86 9.10
C GLU A 178 16.26 -3.70 8.73
N PRO A 179 15.64 -3.00 9.69
CA PRO A 179 14.71 -1.91 9.42
C PRO A 179 15.31 -0.78 8.59
N THR A 180 16.61 -0.51 8.71
CA THR A 180 17.30 0.53 7.94
C THR A 180 17.41 0.18 6.46
N VAL A 181 17.60 -1.10 6.13
CA VAL A 181 17.60 -1.60 4.75
C VAL A 181 16.20 -1.51 4.15
N LEU A 182 15.18 -1.92 4.91
CA LEU A 182 13.79 -1.79 4.47
C LEU A 182 13.42 -0.32 4.18
N ALA A 183 13.81 0.61 5.06
CA ALA A 183 13.59 2.04 4.85
C ALA A 183 14.31 2.56 3.60
N GLU A 184 15.51 2.04 3.26
CA GLU A 184 16.22 2.39 2.03
C GLU A 184 15.45 1.94 0.79
N GLU A 185 14.86 0.73 0.79
CA GLU A 185 14.05 0.26 -0.33
C GLU A 185 12.79 1.12 -0.53
N TYR A 186 12.16 1.58 0.56
CA TYR A 186 11.07 2.57 0.46
C TYR A 186 11.55 3.89 -0.17
N ARG A 187 12.75 4.38 0.18
CA ARG A 187 13.31 5.60 -0.43
C ARG A 187 13.59 5.42 -1.91
N ARG A 188 14.12 4.25 -2.32
CA ARG A 188 14.38 3.93 -3.75
C ARG A 188 13.09 3.88 -4.55
N GLN A 189 12.09 3.17 -4.08
CA GLN A 189 10.80 3.04 -4.76
C GLN A 189 10.12 4.42 -4.92
N ARG A 190 10.22 5.29 -3.91
CA ARG A 190 9.65 6.64 -3.97
C ARG A 190 10.42 7.64 -4.82
N ASN A 191 11.60 7.26 -5.32
CA ASN A 191 12.39 8.07 -6.25
C ASN A 191 12.17 7.67 -7.72
N VAL A 192 11.32 6.69 -8.00
CA VAL A 192 10.92 6.34 -9.38
C VAL A 192 10.01 7.44 -9.91
N PRO A 193 10.37 8.15 -11.00
CA PRO A 193 9.60 9.33 -11.45
C PRO A 193 8.12 9.05 -11.76
N ALA A 194 7.83 7.89 -12.36
CA ALA A 194 6.46 7.49 -12.67
C ALA A 194 5.63 7.25 -11.38
N VAL A 195 6.25 6.69 -10.33
CA VAL A 195 5.65 6.51 -9.01
C VAL A 195 5.45 7.86 -8.32
N GLU A 196 6.46 8.74 -8.30
CA GLU A 196 6.33 10.09 -7.71
C GLU A 196 5.13 10.85 -8.27
N ALA A 197 4.95 10.81 -9.58
CA ALA A 197 3.85 11.53 -10.25
C ALA A 197 2.46 11.00 -9.83
N LEU A 198 2.32 9.69 -9.62
CA LEU A 198 1.10 9.07 -9.11
C LEU A 198 0.87 9.47 -7.65
N LEU A 199 1.88 9.32 -6.80
CA LEU A 199 1.80 9.59 -5.36
C LEU A 199 1.40 11.05 -5.07
N ALA A 200 1.85 11.99 -5.89
CA ALA A 200 1.59 13.41 -5.68
C ALA A 200 0.14 13.83 -5.97
N THR A 201 -0.66 13.03 -6.66
CA THR A 201 -1.97 13.47 -7.16
C THR A 201 -3.12 12.56 -6.76
N VAL A 202 -2.88 11.29 -6.57
CA VAL A 202 -3.89 10.28 -6.27
C VAL A 202 -3.78 9.86 -4.81
N PRO A 203 -4.88 9.77 -4.04
CA PRO A 203 -4.88 9.22 -2.70
C PRO A 203 -4.41 7.76 -2.68
N GLN A 204 -3.49 7.44 -1.76
CA GLN A 204 -2.84 6.14 -1.62
C GLN A 204 -3.28 5.46 -0.34
N LEU A 205 -3.69 4.19 -0.43
CA LEU A 205 -3.93 3.29 0.70
C LEU A 205 -3.12 2.02 0.51
N ALA A 206 -2.56 1.46 1.57
CA ALA A 206 -1.64 0.33 1.44
C ALA A 206 -1.81 -0.68 2.57
N ILE A 207 -1.60 -1.95 2.22
CA ILE A 207 -1.20 -3.03 3.13
C ILE A 207 0.13 -3.58 2.67
N TRP A 208 0.80 -4.33 3.50
CA TRP A 208 2.00 -5.07 3.12
C TRP A 208 1.71 -6.51 2.67
N ASP A 209 2.74 -7.17 2.10
CA ASP A 209 2.83 -8.60 2.06
C ASP A 209 4.23 -9.04 2.57
N ASP A 210 4.79 -10.17 2.17
CA ASP A 210 5.99 -10.72 2.79
C ASP A 210 7.27 -9.93 2.53
N HIS A 211 7.49 -9.44 1.31
CA HIS A 211 8.73 -8.74 0.94
C HIS A 211 8.90 -7.36 1.59
N ASP A 212 7.82 -6.70 1.95
CA ASP A 212 7.86 -5.44 2.70
C ASP A 212 7.58 -5.62 4.20
N PHE A 213 7.31 -6.86 4.64
CA PHE A 213 7.23 -7.25 6.04
C PHE A 213 8.53 -7.89 6.55
N GLY A 214 9.24 -8.67 5.73
CA GLY A 214 10.46 -9.38 6.13
C GLY A 214 11.19 -10.00 4.96
N ILE A 215 11.60 -11.25 5.11
CA ILE A 215 12.11 -12.07 4.01
C ILE A 215 10.94 -12.82 3.35
N ASN A 216 11.18 -13.34 2.15
CA ASN A 216 10.15 -14.09 1.40
C ASN A 216 9.41 -15.11 2.27
N ASN A 217 8.08 -15.12 2.19
CA ASN A 217 7.13 -15.94 2.94
C ASN A 217 7.17 -15.73 4.48
N SER A 218 7.60 -14.56 4.96
CA SER A 218 7.65 -14.23 6.38
C SER A 218 6.28 -14.27 7.05
N ASP A 219 6.27 -14.76 8.28
CA ASP A 219 5.12 -14.91 9.15
C ASP A 219 5.35 -14.23 10.52
N ARG A 220 4.49 -14.50 11.52
CA ARG A 220 4.60 -13.91 12.88
C ARG A 220 5.90 -14.21 13.62
N THR A 221 6.68 -15.17 13.14
CA THR A 221 8.00 -15.49 13.72
C THR A 221 9.10 -14.54 13.25
N ASN A 222 8.80 -13.63 12.32
CA ASN A 222 9.73 -12.58 11.89
C ASN A 222 10.21 -11.76 13.10
N PRO A 223 11.51 -11.81 13.46
CA PRO A 223 12.03 -11.06 14.57
C PRO A 223 11.98 -9.54 14.37
N MET A 224 11.87 -9.10 13.12
CA MET A 224 11.80 -7.68 12.74
C MET A 224 10.34 -7.14 12.70
N ARG A 225 9.30 -7.94 12.93
CA ARG A 225 7.90 -7.55 12.69
C ARG A 225 7.51 -6.17 13.25
N GLU A 226 7.98 -5.81 14.46
CA GLU A 226 7.73 -4.49 15.05
C GLU A 226 8.53 -3.39 14.34
N GLY A 227 9.76 -3.71 13.92
CA GLY A 227 10.60 -2.84 13.08
C GLY A 227 9.97 -2.58 11.73
N SER A 228 9.45 -3.63 11.09
CA SER A 228 8.74 -3.54 9.81
C SER A 228 7.50 -2.64 9.92
N LEU A 229 6.70 -2.83 10.99
CA LEU A 229 5.52 -1.99 11.22
C LEU A 229 5.90 -0.52 11.45
N ARG A 230 6.99 -0.27 12.18
CA ARG A 230 7.50 1.09 12.38
C ARG A 230 7.90 1.73 11.04
N VAL A 231 8.67 1.01 10.20
CA VAL A 231 9.07 1.51 8.87
C VAL A 231 7.83 1.71 7.99
N PHE A 232 6.91 0.76 7.96
CA PHE A 232 5.66 0.91 7.19
C PHE A 232 4.90 2.17 7.62
N ARG A 233 4.74 2.38 8.91
CA ARG A 233 4.10 3.59 9.46
C ARG A 233 4.84 4.88 9.06
N GLN A 234 6.16 4.86 8.98
CA GLN A 234 6.93 6.02 8.53
C GLN A 234 6.65 6.37 7.06
N TYR A 235 6.45 5.37 6.21
CA TYR A 235 6.37 5.56 4.76
C TYR A 235 4.95 5.58 4.19
N TRP A 236 3.92 5.27 4.98
CA TRP A 236 2.52 5.31 4.53
C TRP A 236 1.68 6.27 5.37
N ALA A 237 0.68 6.88 4.74
CA ALA A 237 -0.27 7.79 5.36
C ALA A 237 -1.69 7.21 5.33
N ASN A 238 -1.83 5.95 5.77
CA ASN A 238 -3.10 5.28 5.93
C ASN A 238 -3.96 5.96 7.02
N PRO A 239 -5.29 5.76 7.04
CA PRO A 239 -6.15 6.33 8.07
C PRO A 239 -5.93 5.72 9.46
N ALA A 240 -5.46 4.47 9.50
CA ALA A 240 -5.13 3.76 10.73
C ALA A 240 -4.09 2.64 10.48
N PHE A 241 -3.52 2.10 11.56
CA PHE A 241 -2.55 1.01 11.57
C PHE A 241 -2.90 0.04 12.69
N GLY A 242 -3.91 -0.80 12.44
CA GLY A 242 -4.54 -1.65 13.44
C GLY A 242 -5.57 -0.90 14.29
N THR A 243 -5.84 -1.43 15.47
CA THR A 243 -6.70 -0.81 16.49
C THR A 243 -5.95 -0.65 17.80
N ASP A 244 -6.56 0.00 18.80
CA ASP A 244 -5.96 0.17 20.11
C ASP A 244 -5.58 -1.18 20.73
N GLY A 245 -4.30 -1.33 21.04
CA GLY A 245 -3.75 -2.58 21.60
C GLY A 245 -3.55 -3.72 20.60
N VAL A 246 -3.95 -3.58 19.33
CA VAL A 246 -3.79 -4.59 18.27
C VAL A 246 -3.07 -3.96 17.07
N PRO A 247 -1.72 -3.94 17.09
CA PRO A 247 -0.94 -3.34 16.01
C PRO A 247 -1.07 -4.14 14.71
N GLY A 248 -0.86 -3.47 13.57
CA GLY A 248 -0.88 -4.08 12.23
C GLY A 248 -1.13 -3.05 11.16
N VAL A 249 -1.29 -3.49 9.93
CA VAL A 249 -1.60 -2.62 8.79
C VAL A 249 -3.07 -2.70 8.36
N PHE A 250 -3.90 -3.33 9.17
CA PHE A 250 -5.32 -3.48 8.87
C PHE A 250 -6.14 -2.25 9.31
N PHE A 251 -7.16 -1.92 8.52
CA PHE A 251 -8.09 -0.83 8.81
C PHE A 251 -9.34 -0.93 7.92
N ARG A 252 -10.40 -0.19 8.29
CA ARG A 252 -11.57 0.09 7.44
C ARG A 252 -11.46 1.48 6.85
N TYR A 253 -11.89 1.64 5.60
CA TYR A 253 -11.95 2.92 4.92
C TYR A 253 -13.22 3.03 4.10
N ALA A 254 -13.96 4.14 4.24
CA ALA A 254 -15.17 4.41 3.48
C ALA A 254 -14.90 5.47 2.41
N TYR A 255 -15.35 5.22 1.18
CA TYR A 255 -15.25 6.17 0.09
C TYR A 255 -16.41 6.02 -0.89
N GLY A 256 -17.09 7.12 -1.20
CA GLY A 256 -18.13 7.16 -2.23
C GLY A 256 -19.29 6.18 -2.01
N GLY A 257 -19.53 5.70 -0.79
CA GLY A 257 -20.58 4.74 -0.45
C GLY A 257 -20.13 3.26 -0.45
N VAL A 258 -18.86 2.99 -0.70
CA VAL A 258 -18.22 1.66 -0.58
C VAL A 258 -17.40 1.59 0.69
N ASP A 259 -17.45 0.46 1.37
CA ASP A 259 -16.55 0.12 2.48
C ASP A 259 -15.41 -0.79 2.01
N PHE A 260 -14.19 -0.37 2.32
CA PHE A 260 -12.97 -1.13 2.07
C PHE A 260 -12.44 -1.68 3.40
N PHE A 261 -12.15 -2.97 3.44
CA PHE A 261 -11.56 -3.65 4.60
C PHE A 261 -10.18 -4.16 4.20
N PHE A 262 -9.16 -3.50 4.69
CA PHE A 262 -7.76 -3.86 4.47
C PHE A 262 -7.33 -4.82 5.56
N LEU A 263 -6.81 -6.00 5.19
CA LEU A 263 -6.38 -7.04 6.11
C LEU A 263 -4.85 -7.14 6.14
N ASP A 264 -4.32 -7.39 7.34
CA ASP A 264 -2.91 -7.70 7.56
C ASP A 264 -2.74 -9.22 7.54
N GLY A 265 -2.19 -9.75 6.47
CA GLY A 265 -1.95 -11.18 6.29
C GLY A 265 -0.60 -11.67 6.83
N ARG A 266 0.20 -10.81 7.55
CA ARG A 266 1.57 -11.16 7.95
C ARG A 266 1.83 -11.07 9.45
N TYR A 267 1.44 -9.98 10.10
CA TYR A 267 1.83 -9.68 11.48
C TYR A 267 1.46 -10.78 12.50
N TYR A 268 0.32 -11.44 12.30
CA TYR A 268 -0.23 -12.49 13.17
C TYR A 268 -0.25 -13.87 12.53
N ARG A 269 0.19 -13.99 11.26
CA ARG A 269 0.13 -15.21 10.48
C ARG A 269 0.94 -16.33 11.10
N ASP A 270 0.33 -17.49 11.24
CA ASP A 270 1.03 -18.72 11.59
C ASP A 270 1.93 -19.22 10.44
N PRO A 271 2.99 -19.99 10.74
CA PRO A 271 3.80 -20.61 9.69
C PRO A 271 2.98 -21.41 8.69
N ASN A 272 3.29 -21.27 7.41
CA ASN A 272 2.58 -21.99 6.32
C ASN A 272 2.61 -23.50 6.49
N ALA A 273 3.74 -24.06 6.92
CA ALA A 273 3.98 -25.50 7.05
C ALA A 273 3.14 -26.20 8.12
N GLY A 274 2.50 -25.47 9.04
CA GLY A 274 1.63 -26.06 10.05
C GLY A 274 0.36 -26.65 9.45
N PRO A 275 -0.25 -27.69 10.10
CA PRO A 275 -1.50 -28.26 9.62
C PRO A 275 -2.63 -27.23 9.67
N ASP A 276 -3.47 -27.19 8.63
CA ASP A 276 -4.65 -26.33 8.61
C ASP A 276 -5.72 -26.86 9.59
N GLY A 277 -6.40 -25.95 10.27
CA GLY A 277 -7.44 -26.29 11.23
C GLY A 277 -7.81 -25.13 12.16
N PRO A 278 -8.66 -25.37 13.18
CA PRO A 278 -9.19 -24.31 14.07
C PRO A 278 -8.12 -23.50 14.82
N GLY A 279 -6.94 -24.08 15.01
CA GLY A 279 -5.82 -23.44 15.73
C GLY A 279 -4.88 -22.63 14.84
N LYS A 280 -4.99 -22.75 13.51
CA LYS A 280 -4.13 -22.05 12.55
C LYS A 280 -4.80 -20.76 12.06
N THR A 281 -4.07 -19.66 12.09
CA THR A 281 -4.64 -18.35 11.72
C THR A 281 -3.71 -17.55 10.80
N MET A 282 -4.29 -16.88 9.83
CA MET A 282 -3.63 -15.83 9.05
C MET A 282 -3.75 -14.46 9.71
N LEU A 283 -4.92 -14.15 10.26
CA LEU A 283 -5.23 -12.81 10.77
C LEU A 283 -4.95 -12.64 12.27
N GLY A 284 -4.84 -13.74 13.00
CA GLY A 284 -4.88 -13.72 14.46
C GLY A 284 -6.30 -13.45 15.01
N ALA A 285 -6.54 -13.88 16.25
CA ALA A 285 -7.88 -13.81 16.83
C ALA A 285 -8.44 -12.38 16.91
N ALA A 286 -7.62 -11.41 17.31
CA ALA A 286 -8.08 -10.03 17.52
C ALA A 286 -8.43 -9.33 16.20
N GLN A 287 -7.60 -9.42 15.17
CA GLN A 287 -7.92 -8.85 13.85
C GLN A 287 -9.14 -9.56 13.22
N LYS A 288 -9.22 -10.90 13.31
CA LYS A 288 -10.37 -11.65 12.81
C LYS A 288 -11.67 -11.21 13.48
N GLN A 289 -11.66 -11.01 14.79
CA GLN A 289 -12.82 -10.50 15.52
C GLN A 289 -13.19 -9.07 15.09
N TRP A 290 -12.21 -8.17 15.00
CA TRP A 290 -12.39 -6.82 14.49
C TRP A 290 -13.00 -6.84 13.08
N PHE A 291 -12.46 -7.67 12.18
CA PHE A 291 -12.95 -7.76 10.80
C PHE A 291 -14.41 -8.21 10.74
N LYS A 292 -14.77 -9.27 11.48
CA LYS A 292 -16.16 -9.75 11.56
C LYS A 292 -17.10 -8.67 12.09
N GLN A 293 -16.71 -7.96 13.14
CA GLN A 293 -17.50 -6.87 13.71
C GLN A 293 -17.64 -5.70 12.73
N ALA A 294 -16.55 -5.24 12.13
CA ALA A 294 -16.55 -4.12 11.20
C ALA A 294 -17.34 -4.44 9.91
N LEU A 295 -17.22 -5.67 9.40
CA LEU A 295 -17.93 -6.13 8.21
C LEU A 295 -19.43 -6.29 8.51
N GLY A 296 -19.79 -6.87 9.66
CA GLY A 296 -21.19 -7.06 10.09
C GLY A 296 -21.91 -5.73 10.38
N ALA A 297 -21.18 -4.70 10.81
CA ALA A 297 -21.71 -3.36 11.04
C ALA A 297 -21.75 -2.47 9.78
N SER A 298 -21.28 -2.98 8.64
CA SER A 298 -21.26 -2.20 7.40
C SER A 298 -22.63 -2.21 6.70
N GLU A 299 -23.20 -1.04 6.49
CA GLU A 299 -24.43 -0.81 5.74
C GLU A 299 -24.17 -0.50 4.23
N ALA A 300 -22.91 -0.45 3.81
CA ALA A 300 -22.56 -0.21 2.42
C ALA A 300 -23.08 -1.37 1.54
N PRO A 301 -23.75 -1.10 0.40
CA PRO A 301 -24.25 -2.16 -0.48
C PRO A 301 -23.12 -2.91 -1.19
N LEU A 302 -21.94 -2.30 -1.30
CA LEU A 302 -20.74 -2.90 -1.85
C LEU A 302 -19.61 -2.80 -0.84
N LYS A 303 -18.90 -3.90 -0.66
CA LYS A 303 -17.80 -4.06 0.30
C LYS A 303 -16.61 -4.70 -0.41
N VAL A 304 -15.45 -4.10 -0.28
CA VAL A 304 -14.21 -4.61 -0.89
C VAL A 304 -13.29 -5.07 0.22
N VAL A 305 -12.92 -6.35 0.19
CA VAL A 305 -12.00 -6.96 1.17
C VAL A 305 -10.64 -7.15 0.50
N VAL A 306 -9.62 -6.52 1.05
CA VAL A 306 -8.27 -6.41 0.48
C VAL A 306 -7.31 -7.28 1.27
N SER A 307 -6.62 -8.20 0.59
CA SER A 307 -5.57 -9.07 1.13
C SER A 307 -4.30 -8.93 0.29
N GLY A 308 -3.12 -9.07 0.88
CA GLY A 308 -1.86 -9.23 0.14
C GLY A 308 -1.86 -10.55 -0.61
N SER A 309 -2.03 -11.63 0.12
CA SER A 309 -2.02 -13.01 -0.40
C SER A 309 -3.34 -13.38 -1.10
N GLY A 310 -3.27 -14.23 -2.14
CA GLY A 310 -4.39 -14.69 -2.96
C GLY A 310 -5.44 -15.50 -2.18
N TRP A 311 -6.74 -15.16 -2.36
CA TRP A 311 -7.85 -15.85 -1.73
C TRP A 311 -8.15 -17.20 -2.36
N SER A 312 -8.05 -17.30 -3.66
CA SER A 312 -8.44 -18.42 -4.49
C SER A 312 -7.27 -19.19 -5.08
N THR A 313 -6.09 -18.58 -5.13
CA THR A 313 -4.89 -19.21 -5.68
C THR A 313 -4.52 -20.42 -4.84
N GLY A 314 -4.33 -21.55 -5.48
CA GLY A 314 -4.06 -22.81 -4.81
C GLY A 314 -2.63 -23.27 -5.06
N ASP A 315 -1.70 -22.87 -4.20
CA ASP A 315 -0.31 -23.34 -4.18
C ASP A 315 -0.09 -24.49 -3.16
N GLY A 316 -1.20 -25.07 -2.69
CA GLY A 316 -1.23 -26.21 -1.80
C GLY A 316 -1.33 -25.85 -0.31
N PRO A 317 -1.37 -26.88 0.57
CA PRO A 317 -1.63 -26.67 2.00
C PRO A 317 -0.46 -26.07 2.78
N GLN A 318 0.66 -25.81 2.13
CA GLN A 318 1.84 -25.18 2.70
C GLN A 318 2.28 -23.95 1.88
N GLY A 319 1.44 -23.56 0.93
CA GLY A 319 1.70 -22.42 0.07
C GLY A 319 1.55 -21.07 0.79
N ASP A 320 2.01 -20.02 0.15
CA ASP A 320 2.01 -18.68 0.77
C ASP A 320 0.74 -17.87 0.49
N THR A 321 -0.39 -18.56 0.33
CA THR A 321 -1.70 -17.97 0.07
C THR A 321 -2.74 -18.44 1.11
N TRP A 322 -3.98 -18.02 0.95
CA TRP A 322 -5.09 -18.52 1.76
C TRP A 322 -5.33 -20.05 1.60
N SER A 323 -4.68 -20.70 0.61
CA SER A 323 -4.75 -22.16 0.48
C SER A 323 -4.14 -22.92 1.67
N ALA A 324 -3.20 -22.31 2.39
CA ALA A 324 -2.64 -22.84 3.62
C ALA A 324 -3.50 -22.55 4.87
N PHE A 325 -4.58 -21.77 4.75
CA PHE A 325 -5.45 -21.31 5.85
C PHE A 325 -6.94 -21.45 5.48
N LEU A 326 -7.30 -22.57 4.82
CA LEU A 326 -8.67 -22.79 4.32
C LEU A 326 -9.69 -22.84 5.45
N HIS A 327 -9.32 -23.33 6.63
CA HIS A 327 -10.22 -23.35 7.78
C HIS A 327 -10.67 -21.93 8.17
N GLU A 328 -9.72 -21.01 8.34
CA GLU A 328 -10.05 -19.61 8.70
C GLU A 328 -10.74 -18.86 7.55
N ARG A 329 -10.30 -19.05 6.31
CA ARG A 329 -10.96 -18.48 5.13
C ARG A 329 -12.42 -18.91 5.05
N ASN A 330 -12.67 -20.21 5.20
CA ASN A 330 -14.02 -20.77 5.12
C ASN A 330 -14.89 -20.29 6.29
N GLU A 331 -14.31 -20.15 7.49
CA GLU A 331 -14.98 -19.53 8.65
C GLU A 331 -15.44 -18.10 8.36
N LEU A 332 -14.62 -17.30 7.66
CA LEU A 332 -14.98 -15.94 7.26
C LEU A 332 -16.11 -15.93 6.22
N PHE A 333 -16.06 -16.82 5.24
CA PHE A 333 -17.11 -16.94 4.21
C PHE A 333 -18.42 -17.46 4.79
N ASP A 334 -18.36 -18.43 5.71
CA ASP A 334 -19.55 -18.91 6.45
C ASP A 334 -20.15 -17.78 7.31
N PHE A 335 -19.32 -16.97 7.96
CA PHE A 335 -19.78 -15.78 8.68
C PHE A 335 -20.54 -14.81 7.75
N VAL A 336 -20.01 -14.52 6.56
CA VAL A 336 -20.69 -13.66 5.57
C VAL A 336 -22.05 -14.24 5.18
N ARG A 337 -22.11 -15.55 4.90
CA ARG A 337 -23.36 -16.27 4.60
C ARG A 337 -24.36 -16.19 5.77
N ASP A 338 -23.92 -16.57 6.97
CA ASP A 338 -24.78 -16.72 8.15
C ASP A 338 -25.33 -15.40 8.64
N GLN A 339 -24.54 -14.31 8.53
CA GLN A 339 -24.97 -12.95 8.83
C GLN A 339 -25.71 -12.28 7.64
N ARG A 340 -25.87 -12.97 6.50
CA ARG A 340 -26.50 -12.47 5.28
C ARG A 340 -25.90 -11.17 4.77
N ILE A 341 -24.57 -11.04 4.86
CA ILE A 341 -23.84 -9.86 4.42
C ILE A 341 -23.71 -9.93 2.90
N GLY A 342 -24.38 -9.05 2.17
CA GLY A 342 -24.28 -8.97 0.70
C GLY A 342 -23.19 -8.03 0.23
N GLY A 343 -22.86 -8.11 -1.07
CA GLY A 343 -22.04 -7.14 -1.79
C GLY A 343 -20.53 -7.24 -1.53
N VAL A 344 -20.01 -8.38 -1.06
CA VAL A 344 -18.58 -8.57 -0.80
C VAL A 344 -17.85 -9.01 -2.07
N VAL A 345 -16.76 -8.29 -2.41
CA VAL A 345 -15.80 -8.60 -3.46
C VAL A 345 -14.41 -8.67 -2.83
N LEU A 346 -13.57 -9.60 -3.30
CA LEU A 346 -12.23 -9.83 -2.78
C LEU A 346 -11.18 -9.25 -3.73
N LEU A 347 -10.16 -8.60 -3.19
CA LEU A 347 -8.95 -8.20 -3.92
C LEU A 347 -7.75 -8.91 -3.33
N SER A 348 -6.82 -9.31 -4.20
CA SER A 348 -5.54 -9.87 -3.78
C SER A 348 -4.40 -9.57 -4.76
N GLY A 349 -3.17 -9.84 -4.32
CA GLY A 349 -1.92 -9.64 -5.05
C GLY A 349 -1.03 -10.88 -5.07
N ASP A 350 0.28 -10.70 -4.90
CA ASP A 350 1.34 -11.69 -4.69
C ASP A 350 1.69 -12.57 -5.92
N THR A 351 0.71 -13.11 -6.63
CA THR A 351 0.87 -14.24 -7.55
C THR A 351 1.72 -13.98 -8.81
N HIS A 352 2.18 -12.77 -9.04
CA HIS A 352 2.88 -12.34 -10.27
C HIS A 352 2.12 -12.66 -11.56
N ALA A 353 0.81 -12.76 -11.46
CA ALA A 353 -0.12 -12.95 -12.56
C ALA A 353 -1.41 -12.14 -12.33
N GLY A 354 -2.08 -11.77 -13.41
CA GLY A 354 -3.44 -11.27 -13.34
C GLY A 354 -4.42 -12.43 -13.37
N GLU A 355 -5.34 -12.48 -12.38
CA GLU A 355 -6.32 -13.55 -12.26
C GLU A 355 -7.70 -13.02 -11.98
N LEU A 356 -8.69 -13.74 -12.44
CA LEU A 356 -10.09 -13.53 -12.09
C LEU A 356 -10.72 -14.88 -11.78
N ASN A 357 -10.91 -15.12 -10.52
CA ASN A 357 -11.37 -16.40 -10.01
C ASN A 357 -12.70 -16.25 -9.26
N CYS A 358 -13.42 -17.36 -9.10
CA CYS A 358 -14.64 -17.45 -8.33
C CYS A 358 -14.56 -18.62 -7.34
N ILE A 359 -14.84 -18.34 -6.07
CA ILE A 359 -15.02 -19.36 -5.03
C ILE A 359 -16.53 -19.58 -4.88
N PRO A 360 -17.09 -20.71 -5.33
CA PRO A 360 -18.53 -20.92 -5.49
C PRO A 360 -19.23 -21.20 -4.14
N TRP A 361 -19.30 -20.21 -3.25
CA TRP A 361 -19.92 -20.35 -1.93
C TRP A 361 -21.44 -20.44 -1.98
N SER A 362 -22.04 -20.12 -3.15
CA SER A 362 -23.45 -20.39 -3.44
C SER A 362 -23.82 -21.87 -3.28
N GLU A 363 -22.90 -22.80 -3.55
CA GLU A 363 -23.06 -24.23 -3.35
C GLU A 363 -23.20 -24.62 -1.85
N ARG A 364 -22.87 -23.68 -0.94
CA ARG A 364 -23.01 -23.80 0.52
C ARG A 364 -24.10 -22.90 1.09
N GLY A 365 -25.01 -22.39 0.25
CA GLY A 365 -26.12 -21.52 0.65
C GLY A 365 -25.77 -20.04 0.78
N GLY A 366 -24.53 -19.65 0.49
CA GLY A 366 -24.09 -18.27 0.37
C GLY A 366 -24.29 -17.70 -1.03
N TYR A 367 -23.36 -16.87 -1.49
CA TYR A 367 -23.18 -16.43 -2.88
C TYR A 367 -21.71 -16.55 -3.28
N ASP A 368 -21.42 -16.39 -4.55
CA ASP A 368 -20.09 -16.62 -5.09
C ASP A 368 -19.15 -15.45 -4.76
N PHE A 369 -17.98 -15.75 -4.19
CA PHE A 369 -16.93 -14.78 -3.93
C PHE A 369 -15.99 -14.68 -5.12
N TYR A 370 -15.90 -13.48 -5.70
CA TYR A 370 -14.96 -13.19 -6.78
C TYR A 370 -13.65 -12.66 -6.20
N ASP A 371 -12.55 -13.32 -6.55
CA ASP A 371 -11.18 -12.91 -6.22
C ASP A 371 -10.57 -12.22 -7.44
N LEU A 372 -10.35 -10.92 -7.32
CA LEU A 372 -9.82 -10.06 -8.35
C LEU A 372 -8.35 -9.82 -8.06
N VAL A 373 -7.48 -10.52 -8.81
CA VAL A 373 -6.04 -10.55 -8.57
C VAL A 373 -5.33 -9.65 -9.59
N SER A 374 -4.49 -8.74 -9.10
CA SER A 374 -3.63 -7.91 -9.94
C SER A 374 -2.20 -7.91 -9.43
N SER A 375 -1.33 -8.57 -10.18
CA SER A 375 0.12 -8.73 -9.96
C SER A 375 0.77 -9.12 -11.29
N PRO A 376 2.01 -8.71 -11.57
CA PRO A 376 2.78 -7.69 -10.88
C PRO A 376 2.63 -6.29 -11.51
N LEU A 377 2.84 -5.25 -10.70
CA LEU A 377 3.01 -3.87 -11.20
C LEU A 377 4.38 -3.67 -11.88
N ALA A 378 5.46 -4.14 -11.23
CA ALA A 378 6.81 -3.95 -11.73
C ALA A 378 7.74 -5.08 -11.25
N GLN A 379 7.37 -6.31 -11.54
CA GLN A 379 8.13 -7.53 -11.26
C GLN A 379 7.99 -8.47 -12.46
N LEU A 380 8.81 -9.50 -12.53
CA LEU A 380 8.70 -10.52 -13.57
C LEU A 380 7.40 -11.31 -13.40
N PRO A 381 6.55 -11.37 -14.42
CA PRO A 381 5.38 -12.22 -14.39
C PRO A 381 5.77 -13.70 -14.34
N THR A 382 4.92 -14.52 -13.73
CA THR A 382 5.11 -15.97 -13.67
C THR A 382 3.92 -16.73 -14.23
N ALA A 383 4.20 -17.88 -14.84
CA ALA A 383 3.16 -18.82 -15.26
C ALA A 383 2.96 -19.97 -14.24
N THR A 384 3.64 -19.95 -13.11
CA THR A 384 3.63 -21.06 -12.13
C THR A 384 2.23 -21.40 -11.64
N TRP A 385 1.33 -20.41 -11.55
CA TRP A 385 -0.02 -20.56 -11.05
C TRP A 385 -1.05 -20.93 -12.14
N MET A 386 -0.67 -21.00 -13.41
CA MET A 386 -1.62 -21.16 -14.53
C MET A 386 -2.44 -22.45 -14.45
N ASP A 387 -1.82 -23.54 -14.00
CA ASP A 387 -2.46 -24.87 -13.93
C ASP A 387 -3.07 -25.15 -12.55
N LEU A 388 -2.94 -24.23 -11.58
CA LEU A 388 -3.51 -24.39 -10.25
C LEU A 388 -4.97 -23.93 -10.23
N ARG A 389 -5.85 -24.80 -9.68
CA ARG A 389 -7.28 -24.53 -9.49
C ARG A 389 -7.99 -23.99 -10.74
N PRO A 390 -7.82 -24.63 -11.93
CA PRO A 390 -8.44 -24.17 -13.17
C PRO A 390 -9.98 -24.15 -13.09
N GLU A 391 -10.58 -24.95 -12.22
CA GLU A 391 -12.04 -25.00 -12.00
C GLU A 391 -12.62 -23.72 -11.39
N LEU A 392 -11.80 -22.86 -10.80
CA LEU A 392 -12.23 -21.58 -10.23
C LEU A 392 -12.09 -20.40 -11.23
N ARG A 393 -11.50 -20.62 -12.40
CA ARG A 393 -11.17 -19.54 -13.36
C ARG A 393 -12.43 -18.96 -14.01
N VAL A 394 -12.62 -17.66 -13.89
CA VAL A 394 -13.63 -16.89 -14.63
C VAL A 394 -13.01 -16.32 -15.91
N ARG A 395 -11.70 -16.06 -15.87
CA ARG A 395 -10.89 -15.63 -17.02
C ARG A 395 -9.60 -16.44 -17.09
N PRO A 396 -8.98 -16.58 -18.27
CA PRO A 396 -7.64 -17.14 -18.39
C PRO A 396 -6.63 -16.33 -17.58
N VAL A 397 -5.63 -17.01 -17.00
CA VAL A 397 -4.56 -16.32 -16.26
C VAL A 397 -3.74 -15.45 -17.21
N TYR A 398 -3.44 -14.23 -16.79
CA TYR A 398 -2.55 -13.32 -17.50
C TYR A 398 -1.17 -13.28 -16.87
N ALA A 399 -0.19 -13.90 -17.51
CA ALA A 399 1.23 -13.91 -17.10
C ALA A 399 2.17 -13.44 -18.22
N ARG A 400 1.68 -12.59 -19.13
CA ARG A 400 2.44 -12.11 -20.30
C ARG A 400 3.17 -10.79 -20.05
N GLY A 401 2.88 -10.11 -18.98
CA GLY A 401 3.46 -8.81 -18.65
C GLY A 401 2.92 -8.24 -17.35
N THR A 402 3.41 -7.07 -17.00
CA THR A 402 2.92 -6.28 -15.86
C THR A 402 1.47 -5.84 -16.09
N ASN A 403 0.73 -5.73 -15.01
CA ASN A 403 -0.70 -5.43 -15.07
C ASN A 403 -1.16 -4.63 -13.84
N PHE A 404 -2.33 -4.01 -13.94
CA PHE A 404 -3.03 -3.36 -12.85
C PHE A 404 -4.54 -3.60 -12.96
N GLY A 405 -5.19 -3.72 -11.81
CA GLY A 405 -6.63 -3.85 -11.71
C GLY A 405 -7.33 -2.50 -11.64
N VAL A 406 -8.47 -2.38 -12.30
CA VAL A 406 -9.35 -1.20 -12.26
C VAL A 406 -10.72 -1.64 -11.78
N LEU A 407 -11.25 -0.96 -10.76
CA LEU A 407 -12.64 -1.08 -10.32
C LEU A 407 -13.37 0.22 -10.64
N ASP A 408 -14.34 0.16 -11.52
CA ASP A 408 -15.30 1.24 -11.73
C ASP A 408 -16.53 0.98 -10.86
N VAL A 409 -16.83 1.90 -9.96
CA VAL A 409 -18.00 1.84 -9.07
C VAL A 409 -19.11 2.70 -9.62
N GLU A 410 -20.30 2.13 -9.77
CA GLU A 410 -21.49 2.77 -10.32
C GLU A 410 -22.67 2.60 -9.36
N TRP A 411 -23.60 3.58 -9.35
CA TRP A 411 -24.75 3.57 -8.46
C TRP A 411 -26.10 3.47 -9.20
N ALA A 412 -26.12 3.74 -10.49
CA ALA A 412 -27.33 3.68 -11.31
C ALA A 412 -27.11 2.73 -12.51
N PRO A 413 -28.12 1.94 -12.92
CA PRO A 413 -29.45 1.81 -12.31
C PRO A 413 -29.47 1.06 -10.96
N GLU A 414 -28.39 0.36 -10.59
CA GLU A 414 -28.17 -0.32 -9.34
C GLU A 414 -26.68 -0.28 -8.95
N PRO A 415 -26.36 -0.42 -7.64
CA PRO A 415 -24.95 -0.46 -7.22
C PRO A 415 -24.20 -1.60 -7.89
N ALA A 416 -23.06 -1.29 -8.52
CA ALA A 416 -22.25 -2.26 -9.22
C ALA A 416 -20.76 -1.91 -9.17
N ILE A 417 -19.93 -2.94 -9.30
CA ILE A 417 -18.48 -2.84 -9.52
C ILE A 417 -18.18 -3.50 -10.88
N THR A 418 -17.45 -2.79 -11.73
CA THR A 418 -16.90 -3.35 -12.97
C THR A 418 -15.39 -3.50 -12.82
N PHE A 419 -14.89 -4.74 -12.87
CA PHE A 419 -13.47 -5.06 -12.84
C PHE A 419 -12.91 -5.17 -14.26
N THR A 420 -11.80 -4.48 -14.50
CA THR A 420 -11.00 -4.57 -15.72
C THR A 420 -9.53 -4.76 -15.36
N LEU A 421 -8.89 -5.83 -15.83
CA LEU A 421 -7.43 -5.96 -15.77
C LEU A 421 -6.83 -5.26 -16.99
N ARG A 422 -5.81 -4.41 -16.78
CA ARG A 422 -5.14 -3.66 -17.82
C ARG A 422 -3.64 -3.97 -17.85
N ASP A 423 -3.05 -3.98 -19.04
CA ASP A 423 -1.60 -4.14 -19.24
C ASP A 423 -0.84 -2.80 -19.12
N VAL A 424 0.48 -2.83 -19.30
CA VAL A 424 1.38 -1.67 -19.23
C VAL A 424 1.02 -0.56 -20.26
N ARG A 425 0.30 -0.86 -21.33
CA ARG A 425 -0.17 0.13 -22.31
C ARG A 425 -1.47 0.78 -21.86
N GLY A 426 -2.17 0.15 -20.91
CA GLY A 426 -3.50 0.53 -20.45
C GLY A 426 -4.62 -0.19 -21.19
N ASP A 427 -4.29 -1.16 -22.06
CA ASP A 427 -5.26 -1.97 -22.78
C ASP A 427 -5.89 -3.01 -21.85
N ALA A 428 -7.19 -3.30 -22.05
CA ALA A 428 -7.86 -4.36 -21.32
C ALA A 428 -7.33 -5.74 -21.77
N VAL A 429 -6.93 -6.55 -20.81
CA VAL A 429 -6.36 -7.89 -21.06
C VAL A 429 -7.43 -8.88 -21.50
N TRP A 430 -8.64 -8.75 -20.96
CA TRP A 430 -9.83 -9.54 -21.29
C TRP A 430 -11.09 -8.71 -21.10
N ALA A 431 -12.25 -9.25 -21.46
CA ALA A 431 -13.53 -8.58 -21.23
C ALA A 431 -13.77 -8.34 -19.73
N SER A 432 -14.17 -7.11 -19.39
CA SER A 432 -14.44 -6.70 -18.01
C SER A 432 -15.53 -7.56 -17.37
N LEU A 433 -15.46 -7.69 -16.06
CA LEU A 433 -16.48 -8.37 -15.24
C LEU A 433 -17.30 -7.31 -14.51
N ARG A 434 -18.61 -7.28 -14.73
CA ARG A 434 -19.55 -6.46 -13.94
C ARG A 434 -20.25 -7.32 -12.89
N LEU A 435 -20.25 -6.85 -11.65
CA LEU A 435 -20.90 -7.47 -10.48
C LEU A 435 -21.85 -6.46 -9.87
N THR A 436 -23.11 -6.82 -9.72
CA THR A 436 -24.12 -5.97 -9.09
C THR A 436 -24.35 -6.38 -7.63
N ALA A 437 -24.76 -5.45 -6.79
CA ALA A 437 -25.07 -5.76 -5.41
C ALA A 437 -26.19 -6.82 -5.29
N THR A 438 -27.12 -6.88 -6.24
CA THR A 438 -28.22 -7.85 -6.28
C THR A 438 -27.78 -9.27 -6.68
N GLU A 439 -26.63 -9.41 -7.33
CA GLU A 439 -26.01 -10.72 -7.61
C GLU A 439 -25.22 -11.26 -6.42
N LEU A 440 -24.70 -10.39 -5.57
CA LEU A 440 -23.83 -10.72 -4.43
C LEU A 440 -24.67 -10.87 -3.15
N VAL A 441 -25.67 -11.75 -3.19
CA VAL A 441 -26.56 -12.08 -2.06
C VAL A 441 -26.80 -13.60 -2.00
N ASN A 442 -27.03 -14.11 -0.80
CA ASN A 442 -27.25 -15.55 -0.57
C ASN A 442 -28.30 -16.15 -1.52
N GLY A 443 -28.00 -17.34 -2.03
CA GLY A 443 -28.85 -18.07 -2.96
C GLY A 443 -28.70 -17.64 -4.44
N ARG A 444 -27.76 -16.72 -4.74
CA ARG A 444 -27.44 -16.33 -6.10
C ARG A 444 -26.13 -16.96 -6.55
N SER A 445 -26.13 -17.50 -7.79
CA SER A 445 -24.93 -17.96 -8.47
C SER A 445 -25.00 -17.51 -9.93
N THR A 446 -24.04 -16.69 -10.33
CA THR A 446 -24.00 -16.12 -11.70
C THR A 446 -22.65 -16.36 -12.39
N TRP A 447 -21.66 -16.88 -11.66
CA TRP A 447 -20.27 -16.91 -12.13
C TRP A 447 -20.06 -17.78 -13.38
N ARG A 448 -20.77 -18.94 -13.51
CA ARG A 448 -20.61 -19.82 -14.67
C ARG A 448 -21.05 -19.14 -15.98
N ALA A 449 -22.11 -18.32 -15.91
CA ALA A 449 -22.56 -17.53 -17.06
C ALA A 449 -21.59 -16.39 -17.43
N LYS A 450 -20.69 -16.03 -16.53
CA LYS A 450 -19.67 -14.98 -16.71
C LYS A 450 -18.30 -15.52 -17.10
N THR A 451 -18.13 -16.85 -17.08
CA THR A 451 -16.85 -17.50 -17.42
C THR A 451 -16.58 -17.36 -18.93
N GLN A 452 -15.37 -16.94 -19.28
CA GLN A 452 -14.90 -16.98 -20.67
C GLN A 452 -14.11 -18.28 -20.89
N PRO A 453 -14.35 -18.97 -22.04
CA PRO A 453 -13.50 -20.10 -22.37
C PRO A 453 -12.04 -19.67 -22.55
N PRO A 454 -11.08 -20.61 -22.40
CA PRO A 454 -9.68 -20.34 -22.73
C PRO A 454 -9.60 -19.80 -24.15
N VAL A 455 -8.80 -18.77 -24.36
CA VAL A 455 -8.47 -18.33 -25.73
C VAL A 455 -7.60 -19.42 -26.33
N ALA A 456 -8.06 -20.06 -27.41
CA ALA A 456 -7.38 -21.12 -28.12
C ALA A 456 -6.01 -20.65 -28.68
#